data_e28d6ff5d72f13233550a86eb4097dc1
#
_entry.id   e28d6ff5d72f13233550a86eb4097dc1
#
_cell.length_a   1.000
_cell.length_b   1.000
_cell.length_c   1.000
_cell.angle_alpha   90.00
_cell.angle_beta   90.00
_cell.angle_gamma   90.00
#
_symmetry.space_group_name_H-M   'P 1'
#
loop_
_entity.id
_entity.type
_entity.pdbx_description
1 polymer ?
#
loop_
_entity_poly.entity_id
_entity_poly.type
_entity_poly.pdbx_seq_one_letter_code
_entity_poly.pdbx_strand_id
1 'polypeptide(L)'
;MAAPRPMPILATAILWMVEEKPSFCSWLILFDMKYERFKFSFIFDPMGKIKYLLFLFCCIQCTNSSQLQNRFEKTAVEVGAQQLDKFLPLLKDKRVALVVNHTSLVGNTHLVDTLNQLGTNIVRIFGPEHGFRGTAADGEHVGDSLDAKTGIPEISLHGSNRKPTSAQLADVDVVIFDIQDVGARFYTYISTMHYVMEACAENDKEIIILDRPNPNGSYVDGPVRKPEFKYFLAMHPIPIVHGLTVGELAQMINGEAWLEGGKKCKLTVIPIKNWSHQDEYSLPIRPSPNLPNDQAIKLYPSLCLFEQTVISVGRGTTMQFQVLGNPELKEMSFQFTPVSIKEYPIHLLTKTRLVME
;
A
#
# COMPACT_ATOMS: atom_id res chain seq x y z
N MET A 1 28.15 -15.81 0.47
CA MET A 1 28.75 -14.71 -0.31
C MET A 1 27.80 -13.53 -0.20
N ALA A 2 28.21 -12.48 0.54
CA ALA A 2 27.37 -11.30 0.75
C ALA A 2 27.41 -10.42 -0.50
N ALA A 3 26.25 -9.96 -0.97
CA ALA A 3 26.15 -8.99 -2.05
C ALA A 3 26.76 -7.65 -1.61
N PRO A 4 27.51 -6.95 -2.47
CA PRO A 4 28.10 -5.67 -2.11
C PRO A 4 27.00 -4.61 -1.98
N ARG A 5 27.04 -3.84 -0.89
CA ARG A 5 26.23 -2.63 -0.73
C ARG A 5 26.57 -1.63 -1.82
N PRO A 6 25.62 -0.91 -2.42
CA PRO A 6 25.95 0.17 -3.34
C PRO A 6 26.66 1.28 -2.56
N MET A 7 27.88 1.56 -2.96
CA MET A 7 28.60 2.76 -2.51
C MET A 7 27.93 4.01 -3.10
N PRO A 8 27.82 5.10 -2.35
CA PRO A 8 27.39 6.38 -2.91
C PRO A 8 28.42 6.80 -3.96
N ILE A 9 27.97 6.99 -5.18
CA ILE A 9 28.78 7.48 -6.30
C ILE A 9 29.09 8.96 -6.01
N LEU A 10 30.27 9.20 -5.48
CA LEU A 10 30.86 10.53 -5.42
C LEU A 10 31.40 10.84 -6.83
N ALA A 11 30.59 11.47 -7.68
CA ALA A 11 31.06 11.90 -8.97
C ALA A 11 31.85 13.20 -8.79
N THR A 12 33.16 13.08 -8.55
CA THR A 12 34.08 14.22 -8.63
C THR A 12 34.59 14.29 -10.06
N ALA A 13 34.03 15.19 -10.86
CA ALA A 13 34.57 15.47 -12.19
C ALA A 13 35.71 16.50 -12.05
N ILE A 14 36.92 16.07 -12.28
CA ILE A 14 38.11 16.97 -12.39
C ILE A 14 38.36 17.21 -13.87
N LEU A 15 38.15 18.42 -14.32
CA LEU A 15 38.45 18.84 -15.70
C LEU A 15 39.82 19.54 -15.65
N TRP A 16 40.86 18.91 -16.23
CA TRP A 16 42.18 19.52 -16.44
C TRP A 16 42.19 20.15 -17.83
N MET A 17 42.37 21.44 -17.91
CA MET A 17 42.87 22.07 -19.13
C MET A 17 44.35 22.41 -18.93
N VAL A 18 45.22 21.73 -19.66
CA VAL A 18 46.64 22.02 -19.73
C VAL A 18 46.89 22.73 -21.07
N GLU A 19 47.23 24.03 -21.03
CA GLU A 19 47.92 24.67 -22.13
C GLU A 19 49.38 24.81 -21.80
N GLU A 20 50.24 24.29 -22.67
CA GLU A 20 51.68 24.39 -22.56
C GLU A 20 52.12 25.82 -22.79
N LYS A 21 52.39 26.62 -21.72
CA LYS A 21 53.40 27.69 -21.66
C LYS A 21 53.69 28.03 -20.19
N PRO A 22 54.92 28.30 -19.82
CA PRO A 22 55.36 28.41 -18.43
C PRO A 22 55.16 29.83 -17.90
N SER A 23 53.96 30.16 -17.47
CA SER A 23 53.64 31.33 -16.62
C SER A 23 52.17 31.54 -16.33
N PHE A 24 51.33 30.50 -16.27
CA PHE A 24 49.92 30.70 -15.95
C PHE A 24 49.41 29.79 -14.80
N CYS A 25 48.66 30.43 -13.90
CA CYS A 25 48.01 29.80 -12.77
C CYS A 25 47.02 28.71 -13.24
N SER A 26 47.15 27.53 -12.61
CA SER A 26 46.21 26.41 -12.83
C SER A 26 44.83 26.72 -12.22
N TRP A 27 43.77 26.52 -12.97
CA TRP A 27 42.42 26.65 -12.51
C TRP A 27 41.92 25.29 -12.02
N LEU A 28 41.40 25.24 -10.81
CA LEU A 28 40.76 24.07 -10.26
C LEU A 28 39.23 24.40 -10.07
N ILE A 29 38.38 23.70 -10.78
CA ILE A 29 36.93 23.76 -10.57
C ILE A 29 36.51 22.48 -9.88
N LEU A 30 36.06 22.60 -8.62
CA LEU A 30 35.50 21.49 -7.84
C LEU A 30 33.98 21.60 -7.88
N PHE A 31 33.35 20.57 -8.39
CA PHE A 31 31.89 20.40 -8.30
C PHE A 31 31.57 19.49 -7.13
N ASP A 32 30.91 20.01 -6.11
CA ASP A 32 30.34 19.22 -5.04
C ASP A 32 28.82 19.13 -5.27
N MET A 33 28.36 17.94 -5.67
CA MET A 33 26.95 17.63 -5.84
C MET A 33 26.42 16.96 -4.59
N LYS A 34 25.99 17.76 -3.62
CA LYS A 34 25.26 17.28 -2.46
C LYS A 34 23.96 18.07 -2.33
N TYR A 35 22.85 17.43 -2.60
CA TYR A 35 21.48 17.91 -2.35
C TYR A 35 21.16 19.34 -2.82
N GLU A 36 20.55 19.49 -3.98
CA GLU A 36 19.72 20.61 -4.47
C GLU A 36 20.28 22.05 -4.41
N ARG A 37 21.58 22.27 -4.13
CA ARG A 37 22.19 23.60 -4.22
C ARG A 37 23.59 23.54 -4.79
N PHE A 38 23.76 24.13 -5.98
CA PHE A 38 25.09 24.36 -6.55
C PHE A 38 25.79 25.47 -5.77
N LYS A 39 26.92 25.16 -5.12
CA LYS A 39 27.82 26.19 -4.59
C LYS A 39 29.00 26.31 -5.53
N PHE A 40 29.16 27.51 -6.11
CA PHE A 40 30.32 27.87 -6.91
C PHE A 40 31.32 28.61 -6.00
N SER A 41 32.55 28.09 -5.90
CA SER A 41 33.65 28.82 -5.26
C SER A 41 34.60 29.28 -6.36
N PHE A 42 34.83 30.58 -6.44
CA PHE A 42 35.73 31.18 -7.41
C PHE A 42 37.03 31.60 -6.69
N ILE A 43 38.19 31.25 -7.27
CA ILE A 43 39.46 31.84 -6.93
C ILE A 43 39.79 32.81 -8.06
N PHE A 44 40.00 34.10 -7.71
CA PHE A 44 40.12 35.22 -8.67
C PHE A 44 41.51 35.29 -9.33
N ASP A 45 41.48 35.55 -10.65
CA ASP A 45 42.63 36.04 -11.40
C ASP A 45 42.47 37.60 -11.63
N PRO A 46 43.57 38.37 -11.52
CA PRO A 46 43.49 39.85 -11.56
C PRO A 46 43.16 40.48 -12.90
N MET A 47 42.92 39.77 -13.97
CA MET A 47 42.74 40.33 -15.33
C MET A 47 41.37 40.22 -15.95
N GLY A 48 40.31 40.28 -15.26
CA GLY A 48 39.00 40.88 -15.61
C GLY A 48 38.24 40.44 -16.86
N LYS A 49 38.67 39.52 -17.72
CA LYS A 49 38.04 39.26 -19.02
C LYS A 49 37.07 38.10 -19.10
N ILE A 50 36.86 37.35 -18.02
CA ILE A 50 36.00 36.13 -18.00
C ILE A 50 34.54 36.42 -17.58
N LYS A 51 34.22 37.62 -17.13
CA LYS A 51 32.89 37.99 -16.61
C LYS A 51 31.71 37.77 -17.57
N TYR A 52 31.91 37.88 -18.84
CA TYR A 52 30.81 37.83 -19.82
C TYR A 52 30.49 36.41 -20.31
N LEU A 53 31.48 35.54 -20.37
CA LEU A 53 31.25 34.13 -20.82
C LEU A 53 30.50 33.30 -19.79
N LEU A 54 30.78 33.51 -18.49
CA LEU A 54 30.11 32.83 -17.40
C LEU A 54 28.67 33.30 -17.17
N PHE A 55 28.40 34.61 -17.43
CA PHE A 55 27.05 35.14 -17.34
C PHE A 55 26.15 34.58 -18.45
N LEU A 56 26.68 34.39 -19.66
CA LEU A 56 25.96 33.78 -20.78
C LEU A 56 25.65 32.29 -20.50
N PHE A 57 26.59 31.58 -19.89
CA PHE A 57 26.39 30.13 -19.52
C PHE A 57 25.37 29.97 -18.39
N CYS A 58 25.34 30.88 -17.42
CA CYS A 58 24.32 30.90 -16.36
C CYS A 58 22.91 31.21 -16.90
N CYS A 59 22.79 32.14 -17.86
CA CYS A 59 21.50 32.46 -18.48
C CYS A 59 20.95 31.31 -19.35
N ILE A 60 21.82 30.54 -20.03
CA ILE A 60 21.42 29.38 -20.84
C ILE A 60 20.99 28.20 -19.92
N GLN A 61 21.60 28.07 -18.73
CA GLN A 61 21.19 27.05 -17.74
C GLN A 61 19.86 27.40 -17.07
N CYS A 62 19.58 28.70 -16.80
CA CYS A 62 18.31 29.13 -16.21
C CYS A 62 17.10 28.96 -17.14
N THR A 63 17.28 29.07 -18.45
CA THR A 63 16.19 28.80 -19.40
C THR A 63 15.93 27.32 -19.64
N ASN A 64 16.92 26.46 -19.40
CA ASN A 64 16.72 24.99 -19.46
C ASN A 64 16.21 24.37 -18.17
N SER A 65 16.40 25.01 -17.01
CA SER A 65 15.96 24.45 -15.71
C SER A 65 14.44 24.47 -15.57
N SER A 66 13.73 25.43 -16.13
CA SER A 66 12.25 25.44 -16.15
C SER A 66 11.65 24.37 -17.07
N GLN A 67 12.35 23.98 -18.13
CA GLN A 67 11.94 22.88 -19.00
C GLN A 67 12.35 21.50 -18.44
N LEU A 68 13.43 21.42 -17.65
CA LEU A 68 13.84 20.21 -16.96
C LEU A 68 13.02 19.94 -15.71
N GLN A 69 12.55 20.96 -14.98
CA GLN A 69 11.63 20.79 -13.86
C GLN A 69 10.27 20.23 -14.31
N ASN A 70 9.76 20.63 -15.48
CA ASN A 70 8.52 20.06 -16.03
C ASN A 70 8.68 18.60 -16.53
N ARG A 71 9.88 18.05 -16.56
CA ARG A 71 10.13 16.67 -17.04
C ARG A 71 10.10 15.62 -15.94
N PHE A 72 10.03 16.01 -14.66
CA PHE A 72 10.12 15.12 -13.50
C PHE A 72 9.05 15.34 -12.43
N GLU A 73 8.01 16.11 -12.68
CA GLU A 73 6.82 15.97 -11.83
C GLU A 73 6.18 14.62 -12.15
N LYS A 74 6.52 13.62 -11.31
CA LYS A 74 5.83 12.34 -11.34
C LYS A 74 4.35 12.63 -11.12
N THR A 75 3.53 12.38 -12.13
CA THR A 75 2.07 12.52 -12.01
C THR A 75 1.60 11.72 -10.79
N ALA A 76 0.73 12.32 -9.98
CA ALA A 76 0.22 11.69 -8.77
C ALA A 76 -0.38 10.32 -9.11
N VAL A 77 -0.17 9.37 -8.22
CA VAL A 77 -0.77 8.04 -8.32
C VAL A 77 -2.29 8.18 -8.28
N GLU A 78 -2.96 7.61 -9.26
CA GLU A 78 -4.41 7.59 -9.36
C GLU A 78 -4.90 6.15 -9.19
N VAL A 79 -5.49 5.84 -8.02
CA VAL A 79 -6.05 4.51 -7.72
C VAL A 79 -7.31 4.25 -8.53
N GLY A 80 -7.70 2.98 -8.68
CA GLY A 80 -8.90 2.61 -9.44
C GLY A 80 -10.16 3.37 -9.02
N ALA A 81 -10.35 3.59 -7.72
CA ALA A 81 -11.49 4.32 -7.16
C ALA A 81 -11.57 5.80 -7.60
N GLN A 82 -10.46 6.43 -7.95
CA GLN A 82 -10.42 7.82 -8.41
C GLN A 82 -10.80 7.96 -9.89
N GLN A 83 -10.78 6.87 -10.66
CA GLN A 83 -11.08 6.85 -12.09
C GLN A 83 -12.58 6.67 -12.35
N LEU A 84 -13.40 7.58 -11.80
CA LEU A 84 -14.86 7.53 -11.91
C LEU A 84 -15.35 7.44 -13.36
N ASP A 85 -14.68 8.11 -14.30
CA ASP A 85 -14.97 8.08 -15.73
C ASP A 85 -14.87 6.67 -16.34
N LYS A 86 -14.10 5.76 -15.74
CA LYS A 86 -13.89 4.40 -16.22
C LYS A 86 -14.96 3.42 -15.76
N PHE A 87 -15.46 3.56 -14.53
CA PHE A 87 -16.36 2.55 -14.00
C PHE A 87 -17.80 3.05 -13.78
N LEU A 88 -18.07 4.35 -13.61
CA LEU A 88 -19.45 4.86 -13.51
C LEU A 88 -20.34 4.46 -14.70
N PRO A 89 -19.86 4.49 -15.96
CA PRO A 89 -20.67 4.01 -17.08
C PRO A 89 -21.09 2.54 -16.97
N LEU A 90 -20.27 1.71 -16.29
CA LEU A 90 -20.54 0.29 -16.07
C LEU A 90 -21.62 0.05 -15.02
N LEU A 91 -21.94 1.08 -14.20
CA LEU A 91 -22.95 1.01 -13.12
C LEU A 91 -24.32 1.54 -13.54
N LYS A 92 -24.43 2.11 -14.74
CA LYS A 92 -25.66 2.73 -15.21
C LYS A 92 -26.79 1.72 -15.19
N ASP A 93 -27.91 2.10 -14.57
CA ASP A 93 -29.15 1.33 -14.46
C ASP A 93 -28.97 -0.04 -13.73
N LYS A 94 -27.85 -0.23 -13.00
CA LYS A 94 -27.57 -1.45 -12.23
C LYS A 94 -27.79 -1.24 -10.73
N ARG A 95 -28.18 -2.32 -10.06
CA ARG A 95 -28.20 -2.43 -8.60
C ARG A 95 -26.83 -2.85 -8.14
N VAL A 96 -26.17 -1.99 -7.38
CA VAL A 96 -24.76 -2.09 -7.02
C VAL A 96 -24.61 -2.56 -5.58
N ALA A 97 -23.77 -3.56 -5.33
CA ALA A 97 -23.24 -3.87 -4.00
C ALA A 97 -21.79 -3.42 -3.92
N LEU A 98 -21.35 -2.94 -2.74
CA LEU A 98 -20.01 -2.49 -2.48
C LEU A 98 -19.35 -3.36 -1.42
N VAL A 99 -18.15 -3.86 -1.68
CA VAL A 99 -17.27 -4.52 -0.71
C VAL A 99 -16.16 -3.53 -0.38
N VAL A 100 -16.27 -2.90 0.77
CA VAL A 100 -15.49 -1.71 1.13
C VAL A 100 -15.14 -1.68 2.61
N ASN A 101 -14.09 -0.94 2.96
CA ASN A 101 -13.79 -0.59 4.35
C ASN A 101 -13.33 0.88 4.45
N HIS A 102 -12.84 1.31 5.59
CA HIS A 102 -12.40 2.70 5.84
C HIS A 102 -11.31 3.20 4.87
N THR A 103 -10.59 2.31 4.19
CA THR A 103 -9.56 2.68 3.20
C THR A 103 -10.15 3.04 1.84
N SER A 104 -11.42 2.77 1.60
CA SER A 104 -12.12 2.93 0.32
C SER A 104 -12.45 4.39 0.04
N LEU A 105 -11.42 5.20 -0.28
CA LEU A 105 -11.55 6.64 -0.49
C LEU A 105 -11.38 7.04 -1.96
N VAL A 106 -12.18 8.02 -2.36
CA VAL A 106 -12.02 8.86 -3.56
C VAL A 106 -11.59 10.25 -3.09
N GLY A 107 -10.31 10.57 -3.18
CA GLY A 107 -9.75 11.73 -2.49
C GLY A 107 -9.94 11.59 -0.96
N ASN A 108 -10.66 12.53 -0.35
CA ASN A 108 -10.95 12.53 1.08
C ASN A 108 -12.38 12.03 1.42
N THR A 109 -13.13 11.55 0.43
CA THR A 109 -14.52 11.11 0.60
C THR A 109 -14.61 9.60 0.44
N HIS A 110 -15.35 8.93 1.32
CA HIS A 110 -15.56 7.49 1.22
C HIS A 110 -16.31 7.14 -0.08
N LEU A 111 -15.91 6.02 -0.74
CA LEU A 111 -16.48 5.60 -2.03
C LEU A 111 -18.01 5.46 -1.98
N VAL A 112 -18.57 4.89 -0.88
CA VAL A 112 -20.03 4.80 -0.67
C VAL A 112 -20.68 6.17 -0.76
N ASP A 113 -20.11 7.15 -0.06
CA ASP A 113 -20.65 8.52 -0.02
C ASP A 113 -20.54 9.19 -1.40
N THR A 114 -19.42 9.00 -2.08
CA THR A 114 -19.19 9.53 -3.44
C THR A 114 -20.21 8.96 -4.43
N LEU A 115 -20.36 7.64 -4.47
CA LEU A 115 -21.30 6.99 -5.41
C LEU A 115 -22.76 7.31 -5.08
N ASN A 116 -23.13 7.38 -3.79
CA ASN A 116 -24.46 7.77 -3.36
C ASN A 116 -24.81 9.21 -3.81
N GLN A 117 -23.85 10.15 -3.66
CA GLN A 117 -24.03 11.54 -4.13
C GLN A 117 -24.16 11.63 -5.65
N LEU A 118 -23.53 10.73 -6.39
CA LEU A 118 -23.61 10.65 -7.85
C LEU A 118 -24.87 9.90 -8.33
N GLY A 119 -25.77 9.49 -7.42
CA GLY A 119 -27.05 8.85 -7.75
C GLY A 119 -26.91 7.38 -8.15
N THR A 120 -25.80 6.71 -7.82
CA THR A 120 -25.66 5.27 -8.04
C THR A 120 -26.65 4.51 -7.17
N ASN A 121 -27.34 3.53 -7.74
CA ASN A 121 -28.30 2.68 -7.01
C ASN A 121 -27.55 1.63 -6.17
N ILE A 122 -27.06 2.03 -4.99
CA ILE A 122 -26.38 1.15 -4.05
C ILE A 122 -27.43 0.45 -3.20
N VAL A 123 -27.56 -0.87 -3.37
CA VAL A 123 -28.55 -1.67 -2.65
C VAL A 123 -27.99 -2.35 -1.42
N ARG A 124 -26.63 -2.48 -1.32
CA ARG A 124 -25.98 -3.19 -0.21
C ARG A 124 -24.51 -2.81 -0.06
N ILE A 125 -24.04 -2.82 1.20
CA ILE A 125 -22.63 -2.71 1.55
C ILE A 125 -22.22 -4.00 2.25
N PHE A 126 -21.08 -4.56 1.86
CA PHE A 126 -20.41 -5.66 2.54
C PHE A 126 -19.17 -5.13 3.24
N GLY A 127 -19.15 -5.21 4.59
CA GLY A 127 -18.00 -4.84 5.43
C GLY A 127 -17.15 -6.06 5.76
N PRO A 128 -15.83 -6.05 5.50
CA PRO A 128 -14.92 -7.09 5.97
C PRO A 128 -14.67 -6.96 7.49
N GLU A 129 -13.65 -7.67 7.99
CA GLU A 129 -13.12 -7.45 9.34
C GLU A 129 -12.91 -5.96 9.64
N HIS A 130 -13.25 -5.50 10.83
CA HIS A 130 -13.32 -4.10 11.28
C HIS A 130 -14.52 -3.28 10.77
N GLY A 131 -15.43 -3.86 9.95
CA GLY A 131 -16.58 -3.14 9.38
C GLY A 131 -16.20 -2.16 8.27
N PHE A 132 -17.19 -1.64 7.57
CA PHE A 132 -16.87 -0.82 6.41
C PHE A 132 -16.39 0.60 6.76
N ARG A 133 -16.76 1.16 7.93
CA ARG A 133 -16.22 2.44 8.39
C ARG A 133 -15.00 2.30 9.31
N GLY A 134 -14.52 1.07 9.57
CA GLY A 134 -13.29 0.80 10.31
C GLY A 134 -13.35 1.14 11.80
N THR A 135 -14.53 1.10 12.41
CA THR A 135 -14.73 1.45 13.82
C THR A 135 -14.74 0.25 14.76
N ALA A 136 -14.81 -0.97 14.20
CA ALA A 136 -14.81 -2.20 14.99
C ALA A 136 -13.38 -2.67 15.33
N ALA A 137 -13.22 -3.22 16.53
CA ALA A 137 -11.99 -3.81 17.01
C ALA A 137 -11.66 -5.14 16.31
N ASP A 138 -10.40 -5.61 16.40
CA ASP A 138 -9.99 -6.93 15.89
C ASP A 138 -10.87 -8.02 16.52
N GLY A 139 -11.53 -8.84 15.68
CA GLY A 139 -12.41 -9.92 16.14
C GLY A 139 -13.75 -9.44 16.73
N GLU A 140 -14.05 -8.16 16.75
CA GLU A 140 -15.36 -7.65 17.16
C GLU A 140 -16.43 -8.07 16.13
N HIS A 141 -17.53 -8.62 16.63
CA HIS A 141 -18.62 -9.06 15.77
C HIS A 141 -19.44 -7.84 15.32
N VAL A 142 -19.23 -7.41 14.07
CA VAL A 142 -20.09 -6.43 13.42
C VAL A 142 -21.29 -7.18 12.87
N GLY A 143 -22.47 -7.00 13.46
CA GLY A 143 -23.72 -7.57 12.94
C GLY A 143 -24.21 -6.81 11.72
N ASP A 144 -25.22 -7.37 11.06
CA ASP A 144 -25.92 -6.68 9.97
C ASP A 144 -26.60 -5.42 10.51
N SER A 145 -26.43 -4.30 9.83
CA SER A 145 -26.91 -2.99 10.25
C SER A 145 -27.35 -2.12 9.06
N LEU A 146 -27.81 -0.91 9.35
CA LEU A 146 -27.98 0.14 8.34
C LEU A 146 -26.89 1.17 8.54
N ASP A 147 -26.21 1.57 7.47
CA ASP A 147 -25.27 2.69 7.55
C ASP A 147 -25.98 3.96 8.01
N ALA A 148 -25.58 4.51 9.14
CA ALA A 148 -26.22 5.66 9.76
C ALA A 148 -26.26 6.91 8.86
N LYS A 149 -25.35 7.01 7.89
CA LYS A 149 -25.24 8.17 7.00
C LYS A 149 -26.09 8.05 5.75
N THR A 150 -26.17 6.87 5.17
CA THR A 150 -26.84 6.66 3.87
C THR A 150 -28.13 5.84 3.99
N GLY A 151 -28.34 5.14 5.11
CA GLY A 151 -29.44 4.21 5.31
C GLY A 151 -29.32 2.90 4.49
N ILE A 152 -28.18 2.69 3.83
CA ILE A 152 -27.94 1.49 3.01
C ILE A 152 -27.67 0.29 3.94
N PRO A 153 -28.27 -0.91 3.66
CA PRO A 153 -27.98 -2.11 4.43
C PRO A 153 -26.51 -2.49 4.39
N GLU A 154 -25.91 -2.69 5.57
CA GLU A 154 -24.56 -3.22 5.76
C GLU A 154 -24.64 -4.67 6.23
N ILE A 155 -23.86 -5.54 5.59
CA ILE A 155 -23.71 -6.96 5.93
C ILE A 155 -22.25 -7.24 6.24
N SER A 156 -22.00 -7.89 7.38
CA SER A 156 -20.65 -8.29 7.76
C SER A 156 -20.19 -9.53 7.00
N LEU A 157 -18.98 -9.45 6.41
CA LEU A 157 -18.24 -10.59 5.86
C LEU A 157 -17.13 -11.06 6.81
N HIS A 158 -17.36 -10.98 8.13
CA HIS A 158 -16.43 -11.43 9.16
C HIS A 158 -17.04 -12.57 10.03
N GLY A 159 -16.18 -13.34 10.67
CA GLY A 159 -16.60 -14.44 11.56
C GLY A 159 -17.13 -15.65 10.77
N SER A 160 -18.38 -16.01 10.96
CA SER A 160 -19.03 -17.16 10.30
C SER A 160 -19.52 -16.87 8.89
N ASN A 161 -19.79 -15.60 8.54
CA ASN A 161 -20.31 -15.18 7.24
C ASN A 161 -19.19 -14.53 6.41
N ARG A 162 -18.29 -15.31 5.83
CA ARG A 162 -17.13 -14.79 5.06
C ARG A 162 -17.39 -14.65 3.57
N LYS A 163 -18.50 -15.21 3.06
CA LYS A 163 -18.85 -15.25 1.65
C LYS A 163 -20.28 -14.77 1.48
N PRO A 164 -20.56 -13.81 0.59
CA PRO A 164 -21.93 -13.41 0.29
C PRO A 164 -22.78 -14.59 -0.13
N THR A 165 -23.98 -14.72 0.44
CA THR A 165 -24.94 -15.77 0.09
C THR A 165 -25.68 -15.43 -1.20
N SER A 166 -26.29 -16.44 -1.86
CA SER A 166 -27.14 -16.22 -3.03
C SER A 166 -28.32 -15.31 -2.73
N ALA A 167 -28.90 -15.39 -1.53
CA ALA A 167 -29.99 -14.51 -1.10
C ALA A 167 -29.51 -13.04 -0.98
N GLN A 168 -28.29 -12.83 -0.49
CA GLN A 168 -27.70 -11.51 -0.37
C GLN A 168 -27.29 -10.91 -1.73
N LEU A 169 -27.14 -11.70 -2.77
CA LEU A 169 -26.83 -11.26 -4.14
C LEU A 169 -28.05 -11.30 -5.09
N ALA A 170 -29.24 -11.71 -4.62
CA ALA A 170 -30.41 -11.89 -5.50
C ALA A 170 -30.85 -10.59 -6.19
N ASP A 171 -30.77 -9.47 -5.50
CA ASP A 171 -31.14 -8.13 -5.98
C ASP A 171 -29.93 -7.30 -6.43
N VAL A 172 -28.75 -7.91 -6.61
CA VAL A 172 -27.50 -7.26 -7.05
C VAL A 172 -27.25 -7.60 -8.51
N ASP A 173 -26.83 -6.63 -9.31
CA ASP A 173 -26.40 -6.81 -10.71
C ASP A 173 -24.89 -6.78 -10.84
N VAL A 174 -24.20 -5.93 -10.07
CA VAL A 174 -22.75 -5.77 -10.06
C VAL A 174 -22.22 -5.56 -8.65
N VAL A 175 -21.08 -6.16 -8.37
CA VAL A 175 -20.34 -5.97 -7.11
C VAL A 175 -19.08 -5.16 -7.39
N ILE A 176 -18.80 -4.14 -6.58
CA ILE A 176 -17.54 -3.41 -6.59
C ILE A 176 -16.72 -3.81 -5.37
N PHE A 177 -15.45 -4.15 -5.57
CA PHE A 177 -14.49 -4.37 -4.49
C PHE A 177 -13.46 -3.23 -4.49
N ASP A 178 -13.32 -2.56 -3.35
CA ASP A 178 -12.37 -1.46 -3.15
C ASP A 178 -11.81 -1.48 -1.73
N ILE A 179 -10.74 -2.22 -1.50
CA ILE A 179 -10.08 -2.33 -0.20
C ILE A 179 -8.56 -2.32 -0.39
N GLN A 180 -7.84 -1.57 0.46
CA GLN A 180 -6.39 -1.54 0.46
C GLN A 180 -5.81 -2.82 1.06
N ASP A 181 -4.93 -3.49 0.33
CA ASP A 181 -4.08 -4.60 0.80
C ASP A 181 -2.68 -4.10 1.18
N VAL A 182 -1.90 -4.95 1.88
CA VAL A 182 -0.53 -4.65 2.30
C VAL A 182 0.52 -5.60 1.69
N GLY A 183 0.13 -6.49 0.77
CA GLY A 183 1.05 -7.37 0.06
C GLY A 183 1.52 -8.59 0.84
N ALA A 184 0.90 -8.91 1.98
CA ALA A 184 1.19 -10.09 2.79
C ALA A 184 0.06 -11.11 2.68
N ARG A 185 0.37 -12.36 2.29
CA ARG A 185 -0.61 -13.43 2.02
C ARG A 185 -1.62 -13.67 3.14
N PHE A 186 -1.24 -13.47 4.39
CA PHE A 186 -2.12 -13.69 5.54
C PHE A 186 -2.91 -12.43 5.94
N TYR A 187 -2.76 -11.32 5.24
CA TYR A 187 -3.62 -10.16 5.39
C TYR A 187 -4.94 -10.43 4.67
N THR A 188 -6.04 -10.57 5.42
CA THR A 188 -7.21 -11.34 5.01
C THR A 188 -8.11 -10.73 3.94
N TYR A 189 -7.91 -9.47 3.56
CA TYR A 189 -8.78 -8.82 2.56
C TYR A 189 -8.70 -9.45 1.18
N ILE A 190 -7.54 -10.03 0.81
CA ILE A 190 -7.42 -10.82 -0.42
C ILE A 190 -8.25 -12.11 -0.37
N SER A 191 -8.42 -12.71 0.81
CA SER A 191 -9.28 -13.88 1.01
C SER A 191 -10.76 -13.50 0.98
N THR A 192 -11.13 -12.33 1.52
CA THR A 192 -12.47 -11.76 1.37
C THR A 192 -12.78 -11.53 -0.11
N MET A 193 -11.85 -10.92 -0.88
CA MET A 193 -11.99 -10.75 -2.32
C MET A 193 -12.23 -12.06 -3.04
N HIS A 194 -11.47 -13.11 -2.71
CA HIS A 194 -11.65 -14.44 -3.30
C HIS A 194 -13.06 -14.97 -3.08
N TYR A 195 -13.58 -14.91 -1.87
CA TYR A 195 -14.94 -15.36 -1.57
C TYR A 195 -16.02 -14.53 -2.25
N VAL A 196 -15.82 -13.22 -2.39
CA VAL A 196 -16.73 -12.36 -3.15
C VAL A 196 -16.72 -12.71 -4.64
N MET A 197 -15.53 -12.92 -5.23
CA MET A 197 -15.38 -13.38 -6.61
C MET A 197 -16.08 -14.74 -6.82
N GLU A 198 -15.92 -15.65 -5.87
CA GLU A 198 -16.55 -16.97 -5.91
C GLU A 198 -18.08 -16.87 -5.83
N ALA A 199 -18.61 -16.04 -4.91
CA ALA A 199 -20.04 -15.79 -4.82
C ALA A 199 -20.61 -15.15 -6.11
N CYS A 200 -19.86 -14.22 -6.72
CA CYS A 200 -20.23 -13.63 -8.01
C CYS A 200 -20.27 -14.67 -9.13
N ALA A 201 -19.27 -15.56 -9.20
CA ALA A 201 -19.22 -16.64 -10.19
C ALA A 201 -20.37 -17.65 -10.02
N GLU A 202 -20.74 -17.96 -8.78
CA GLU A 202 -21.83 -18.88 -8.45
C GLU A 202 -23.22 -18.32 -8.78
N ASN A 203 -23.38 -17.00 -8.73
CA ASN A 203 -24.65 -16.30 -8.92
C ASN A 203 -24.71 -15.50 -10.23
N ASP A 204 -23.75 -15.72 -11.15
CA ASP A 204 -23.63 -15.04 -12.45
C ASP A 204 -23.61 -13.50 -12.36
N LYS A 205 -22.99 -12.95 -11.31
CA LYS A 205 -22.86 -11.51 -11.10
C LYS A 205 -21.55 -10.98 -11.68
N GLU A 206 -21.57 -9.73 -12.14
CA GLU A 206 -20.34 -8.99 -12.50
C GLU A 206 -19.61 -8.54 -11.25
N ILE A 207 -18.28 -8.51 -11.30
CA ILE A 207 -17.44 -7.92 -10.26
C ILE A 207 -16.44 -6.95 -10.87
N ILE A 208 -16.33 -5.76 -10.25
CA ILE A 208 -15.36 -4.72 -10.61
C ILE A 208 -14.40 -4.55 -9.44
N ILE A 209 -13.11 -4.74 -9.70
CA ILE A 209 -12.04 -4.47 -8.72
C ILE A 209 -11.46 -3.09 -9.01
N LEU A 210 -11.54 -2.19 -8.04
CA LEU A 210 -10.87 -0.89 -8.09
C LEU A 210 -9.48 -1.05 -7.48
N ASP A 211 -8.46 -1.13 -8.35
CA ASP A 211 -7.12 -1.51 -7.94
C ASP A 211 -6.41 -0.42 -7.13
N ARG A 212 -5.54 -0.85 -6.20
CA ARG A 212 -4.77 -0.01 -5.28
C ARG A 212 -3.31 -0.45 -5.22
N PRO A 213 -2.36 0.50 -5.07
CA PRO A 213 -0.94 0.16 -4.95
C PRO A 213 -0.67 -0.79 -3.79
N ASN A 214 0.23 -1.74 -4.01
CA ASN A 214 0.75 -2.59 -2.95
C ASN A 214 1.99 -1.92 -2.32
N PRO A 215 1.97 -1.53 -1.03
CA PRO A 215 3.11 -0.88 -0.37
C PRO A 215 4.35 -1.80 -0.24
N ASN A 216 4.15 -3.13 -0.34
CA ASN A 216 5.21 -4.14 -0.42
C ASN A 216 5.33 -4.74 -1.84
N GLY A 217 4.91 -4.00 -2.88
CA GLY A 217 4.85 -4.50 -4.27
C GLY A 217 6.19 -4.66 -4.96
N SER A 218 7.28 -4.09 -4.40
CA SER A 218 8.60 -4.06 -5.05
C SER A 218 9.42 -5.34 -4.89
N TYR A 219 8.95 -6.33 -4.15
CA TYR A 219 9.65 -7.59 -3.92
C TYR A 219 8.69 -8.76 -3.69
N VAL A 220 9.21 -9.96 -3.88
CA VAL A 220 8.52 -11.24 -3.62
C VAL A 220 9.41 -12.04 -2.68
N ASP A 221 8.85 -12.55 -1.57
CA ASP A 221 9.63 -13.29 -0.58
C ASP A 221 8.79 -14.28 0.23
N GLY A 222 9.49 -15.23 0.87
CA GLY A 222 8.91 -16.29 1.69
C GLY A 222 8.35 -17.45 0.88
N PRO A 223 8.01 -18.57 1.56
CA PRO A 223 7.56 -19.79 0.89
C PRO A 223 6.17 -19.63 0.28
N VAL A 224 5.96 -20.26 -0.86
CA VAL A 224 4.65 -20.48 -1.45
C VAL A 224 3.84 -21.41 -0.53
N ARG A 225 2.54 -21.12 -0.36
CA ARG A 225 1.65 -21.95 0.44
C ARG A 225 1.51 -23.36 -0.20
N LYS A 226 1.72 -24.39 0.60
CA LYS A 226 1.46 -25.77 0.20
C LYS A 226 -0.05 -26.07 0.21
N PRO A 227 -0.53 -26.99 -0.66
CA PRO A 227 -1.97 -27.28 -0.79
C PRO A 227 -2.67 -27.63 0.51
N GLU A 228 -2.04 -28.42 1.38
CA GLU A 228 -2.57 -28.90 2.66
C GLU A 228 -2.83 -27.79 3.69
N PHE A 229 -2.25 -26.59 3.49
CA PHE A 229 -2.43 -25.44 4.38
C PHE A 229 -3.42 -24.42 3.83
N LYS A 230 -4.34 -24.82 2.93
CA LYS A 230 -5.37 -23.90 2.42
C LYS A 230 -6.41 -23.62 3.50
N TYR A 231 -6.49 -22.37 3.92
CA TYR A 231 -7.53 -21.85 4.82
C TYR A 231 -7.62 -20.31 4.67
N PHE A 232 -8.49 -19.67 5.44
CA PHE A 232 -8.81 -18.24 5.25
C PHE A 232 -7.58 -17.31 5.32
N LEU A 233 -6.65 -17.53 6.28
CA LEU A 233 -5.39 -16.76 6.38
C LEU A 233 -4.32 -17.17 5.33
N ALA A 234 -4.58 -18.19 4.55
CA ALA A 234 -3.66 -18.73 3.55
C ALA A 234 -4.44 -19.28 2.35
N MET A 235 -5.29 -18.46 1.74
CA MET A 235 -6.21 -18.88 0.68
C MET A 235 -5.46 -19.27 -0.59
N HIS A 236 -4.46 -18.49 -0.99
CA HIS A 236 -3.84 -18.58 -2.31
C HIS A 236 -2.48 -19.27 -2.27
N PRO A 237 -2.10 -20.05 -3.32
CA PRO A 237 -0.77 -20.68 -3.45
C PRO A 237 0.27 -19.66 -3.96
N ILE A 238 0.46 -18.58 -3.19
CA ILE A 238 1.42 -17.50 -3.48
C ILE A 238 2.44 -17.39 -2.35
N PRO A 239 3.58 -16.70 -2.54
CA PRO A 239 4.57 -16.39 -1.50
C PRO A 239 3.97 -15.60 -0.32
N ILE A 240 4.67 -15.51 0.81
CA ILE A 240 4.25 -14.68 1.96
C ILE A 240 4.13 -13.22 1.54
N VAL A 241 5.19 -12.65 0.95
CA VAL A 241 5.15 -11.37 0.25
C VAL A 241 4.94 -11.66 -1.21
N HIS A 242 3.77 -11.36 -1.73
CA HIS A 242 3.38 -11.83 -3.07
C HIS A 242 3.68 -10.82 -4.19
N GLY A 243 3.99 -9.57 -3.85
CA GLY A 243 4.34 -8.54 -4.83
C GLY A 243 3.18 -8.04 -5.72
N LEU A 244 2.02 -8.66 -5.69
CA LEU A 244 0.88 -8.34 -6.57
C LEU A 244 0.02 -7.21 -5.99
N THR A 245 -0.63 -6.42 -6.87
CA THR A 245 -1.76 -5.59 -6.46
C THR A 245 -3.01 -6.44 -6.28
N VAL A 246 -4.06 -5.86 -5.70
CA VAL A 246 -5.35 -6.54 -5.53
C VAL A 246 -5.96 -6.89 -6.89
N GLY A 247 -5.86 -5.98 -7.86
CA GLY A 247 -6.34 -6.20 -9.23
C GLY A 247 -5.58 -7.30 -9.96
N GLU A 248 -4.26 -7.34 -9.84
CA GLU A 248 -3.42 -8.39 -10.41
C GLU A 248 -3.72 -9.76 -9.79
N LEU A 249 -3.88 -9.81 -8.46
CA LEU A 249 -4.27 -11.04 -7.78
C LEU A 249 -5.66 -11.51 -8.20
N ALA A 250 -6.63 -10.62 -8.37
CA ALA A 250 -7.96 -10.97 -8.87
C ALA A 250 -7.89 -11.59 -10.28
N GLN A 251 -7.08 -11.00 -11.16
CA GLN A 251 -6.83 -11.56 -12.51
C GLN A 251 -6.17 -12.94 -12.43
N MET A 252 -5.20 -13.14 -11.53
CA MET A 252 -4.56 -14.43 -11.31
C MET A 252 -5.55 -15.47 -10.79
N ILE A 253 -6.35 -15.15 -9.76
CA ILE A 253 -7.40 -16.04 -9.23
C ILE A 253 -8.34 -16.51 -10.34
N ASN A 254 -8.79 -15.58 -11.19
CA ASN A 254 -9.72 -15.86 -12.27
C ASN A 254 -9.03 -16.61 -13.44
N GLY A 255 -7.79 -16.23 -13.77
CA GLY A 255 -7.00 -16.84 -14.84
C GLY A 255 -6.64 -18.29 -14.55
N GLU A 256 -6.12 -18.54 -13.36
CA GLU A 256 -5.70 -19.86 -12.86
C GLU A 256 -6.86 -20.74 -12.39
N ALA A 257 -8.11 -20.24 -12.49
CA ALA A 257 -9.31 -20.94 -12.09
C ALA A 257 -9.27 -21.43 -10.61
N TRP A 258 -8.83 -20.56 -9.68
CA TRP A 258 -8.70 -20.91 -8.26
C TRP A 258 -10.02 -20.85 -7.49
N LEU A 259 -11.09 -20.34 -8.08
CA LEU A 259 -12.43 -20.37 -7.48
C LEU A 259 -12.94 -21.80 -7.41
N GLU A 260 -13.85 -22.10 -6.48
CA GLU A 260 -14.35 -23.45 -6.28
C GLU A 260 -14.96 -24.05 -7.56
N GLY A 261 -14.61 -25.31 -7.81
CA GLY A 261 -15.03 -26.01 -9.05
C GLY A 261 -14.38 -25.47 -10.32
N GLY A 262 -13.29 -24.68 -10.22
CA GLY A 262 -12.61 -24.08 -11.37
C GLY A 262 -13.43 -23.01 -12.10
N LYS A 263 -14.44 -22.45 -11.43
CA LYS A 263 -15.29 -21.39 -11.99
C LYS A 263 -14.50 -20.14 -12.30
N LYS A 264 -15.04 -19.30 -13.18
CA LYS A 264 -14.55 -17.96 -13.49
C LYS A 264 -15.68 -16.95 -13.31
N CYS A 265 -15.39 -15.80 -12.71
CA CYS A 265 -16.34 -14.70 -12.59
C CYS A 265 -16.21 -13.71 -13.77
N LYS A 266 -17.25 -12.92 -14.00
CA LYS A 266 -17.24 -11.79 -14.95
C LYS A 266 -16.46 -10.63 -14.31
N LEU A 267 -15.14 -10.64 -14.48
CA LEU A 267 -14.20 -9.73 -13.80
C LEU A 267 -13.85 -8.53 -14.68
N THR A 268 -14.00 -7.33 -14.14
CA THR A 268 -13.40 -6.09 -14.65
C THR A 268 -12.43 -5.54 -13.60
N VAL A 269 -11.22 -5.14 -14.01
CA VAL A 269 -10.26 -4.45 -13.14
C VAL A 269 -10.05 -3.03 -13.65
N ILE A 270 -10.19 -2.04 -12.76
CA ILE A 270 -9.82 -0.66 -13.03
C ILE A 270 -8.41 -0.47 -12.48
N PRO A 271 -7.38 -0.48 -13.35
CA PRO A 271 -5.99 -0.51 -12.89
C PRO A 271 -5.55 0.85 -12.32
N ILE A 272 -4.46 0.83 -11.55
CA ILE A 272 -3.79 2.02 -11.05
C ILE A 272 -3.12 2.76 -12.20
N LYS A 273 -3.14 4.11 -12.18
CA LYS A 273 -2.33 4.93 -13.07
C LYS A 273 -1.15 5.56 -12.34
N ASN A 274 -0.08 5.81 -13.07
CA ASN A 274 1.13 6.51 -12.61
C ASN A 274 1.84 5.83 -11.44
N TRP A 275 1.69 4.52 -11.31
CA TRP A 275 2.36 3.68 -10.32
C TRP A 275 2.89 2.40 -10.97
N SER A 276 4.01 1.93 -10.48
CA SER A 276 4.60 0.64 -10.83
C SER A 276 5.14 -0.05 -9.57
N HIS A 277 5.45 -1.33 -9.66
CA HIS A 277 6.04 -2.11 -8.56
C HIS A 277 7.39 -1.59 -8.07
N GLN A 278 8.07 -0.72 -8.84
CA GLN A 278 9.33 -0.08 -8.43
C GLN A 278 9.12 1.20 -7.62
N ASP A 279 7.86 1.65 -7.49
CA ASP A 279 7.54 2.89 -6.82
C ASP A 279 7.21 2.63 -5.34
N GLU A 280 7.87 3.34 -4.44
CA GLU A 280 7.42 3.40 -3.05
C GLU A 280 6.04 4.05 -2.97
N TYR A 281 5.17 3.51 -2.13
CA TYR A 281 3.83 4.04 -1.90
C TYR A 281 3.51 4.06 -0.41
N SER A 282 3.38 5.26 0.12
CA SER A 282 2.89 5.48 1.49
C SER A 282 1.38 5.51 1.49
N LEU A 283 0.74 4.70 2.33
CA LEU A 283 -0.72 4.63 2.39
C LEU A 283 -1.29 5.91 2.98
N PRO A 284 -2.25 6.56 2.31
CA PRO A 284 -2.87 7.80 2.80
C PRO A 284 -3.68 7.59 4.08
N ILE A 285 -4.09 6.34 4.32
CA ILE A 285 -4.82 5.90 5.51
C ILE A 285 -4.23 4.58 5.99
N ARG A 286 -4.08 4.41 7.30
CA ARG A 286 -3.64 3.14 7.89
C ARG A 286 -4.59 2.01 7.49
N PRO A 287 -4.07 0.84 7.04
CA PRO A 287 -4.91 -0.25 6.55
C PRO A 287 -5.62 -1.03 7.67
N SER A 288 -5.09 -0.96 8.89
CA SER A 288 -5.72 -1.50 10.10
C SER A 288 -5.26 -0.74 11.35
N PRO A 289 -5.95 -0.86 12.48
CA PRO A 289 -5.54 -0.24 13.74
C PRO A 289 -4.11 -0.61 14.16
N ASN A 290 -3.65 -1.81 13.82
CA ASN A 290 -2.34 -2.33 14.22
C ASN A 290 -1.19 -2.07 13.23
N LEU A 291 -1.47 -1.45 12.08
CA LEU A 291 -0.47 -1.04 11.09
C LEU A 291 -0.47 0.49 10.95
N PRO A 292 0.09 1.22 11.93
CA PRO A 292 -0.08 2.66 12.05
C PRO A 292 0.69 3.48 11.02
N ASN A 293 1.74 2.92 10.42
CA ASN A 293 2.65 3.63 9.51
C ASN A 293 3.37 2.68 8.53
N ASP A 294 4.11 3.24 7.60
CA ASP A 294 4.84 2.50 6.55
C ASP A 294 5.85 1.51 7.12
N GLN A 295 6.51 1.83 8.25
CA GLN A 295 7.47 0.92 8.88
C GLN A 295 6.78 -0.34 9.39
N ALA A 296 5.65 -0.19 10.08
CA ALA A 296 4.85 -1.33 10.53
C ALA A 296 4.38 -2.19 9.35
N ILE A 297 3.95 -1.56 8.26
CA ILE A 297 3.51 -2.24 7.03
C ILE A 297 4.68 -3.01 6.38
N LYS A 298 5.86 -2.41 6.30
CA LYS A 298 7.07 -3.06 5.75
C LYS A 298 7.55 -4.23 6.62
N LEU A 299 7.42 -4.14 7.94
CA LEU A 299 7.84 -5.19 8.87
C LEU A 299 6.77 -6.29 9.07
N TYR A 300 5.51 -6.00 8.80
CA TYR A 300 4.38 -6.90 9.04
C TYR A 300 4.56 -8.32 8.46
N PRO A 301 5.05 -8.51 7.21
CA PRO A 301 5.23 -9.86 6.66
C PRO A 301 6.15 -10.76 7.49
N SER A 302 7.13 -10.18 8.18
CA SER A 302 8.05 -10.91 9.06
C SER A 302 7.51 -11.02 10.49
N LEU A 303 6.99 -9.93 11.04
CA LEU A 303 6.60 -9.87 12.45
C LEU A 303 5.27 -10.57 12.75
N CYS A 304 4.37 -10.65 11.78
CA CYS A 304 3.10 -11.37 11.94
C CYS A 304 3.29 -12.87 12.28
N LEU A 305 4.42 -13.46 11.91
CA LEU A 305 4.73 -14.85 12.24
C LEU A 305 4.87 -15.09 13.76
N PHE A 306 5.08 -14.04 14.54
CA PHE A 306 5.19 -14.11 16.00
C PHE A 306 3.85 -13.96 16.73
N GLU A 307 2.75 -13.57 16.06
CA GLU A 307 1.45 -13.32 16.71
C GLU A 307 0.88 -14.51 17.48
N GLN A 308 1.19 -15.72 17.04
CA GLN A 308 0.74 -16.96 17.72
C GLN A 308 1.83 -17.58 18.61
N THR A 309 2.79 -16.76 19.04
CA THR A 309 3.89 -17.17 19.93
C THR A 309 3.83 -16.40 21.24
N VAL A 310 4.77 -16.68 22.15
CA VAL A 310 4.96 -15.93 23.40
C VAL A 310 5.63 -14.56 23.19
N ILE A 311 6.00 -14.25 21.98
CA ILE A 311 6.65 -12.98 21.63
C ILE A 311 5.58 -11.91 21.33
N SER A 312 5.64 -10.80 22.04
CA SER A 312 4.83 -9.62 21.70
C SER A 312 5.34 -8.96 20.42
N VAL A 313 4.42 -8.53 19.57
CA VAL A 313 4.70 -7.73 18.37
C VAL A 313 4.40 -6.24 18.59
N GLY A 314 4.45 -5.77 19.85
CA GLY A 314 4.22 -4.37 20.20
C GLY A 314 2.77 -3.93 20.25
N ARG A 315 1.79 -4.82 20.17
CA ARG A 315 0.37 -4.46 20.39
C ARG A 315 0.18 -3.85 21.79
N GLY A 316 -0.67 -2.85 21.91
CA GLY A 316 -0.82 -2.08 23.16
C GLY A 316 0.29 -1.04 23.40
N THR A 317 1.11 -0.73 22.40
CA THR A 317 2.08 0.36 22.38
C THR A 317 1.82 1.28 21.20
N THR A 318 2.65 2.31 21.01
CA THR A 318 2.67 3.15 19.80
C THR A 318 3.55 2.55 18.68
N MET A 319 4.11 1.35 18.90
CA MET A 319 5.06 0.69 18.00
C MET A 319 4.56 -0.70 17.56
N GLN A 320 3.26 -0.82 17.27
CA GLN A 320 2.68 -2.07 16.77
C GLN A 320 3.41 -2.54 15.51
N PHE A 321 3.77 -3.84 15.47
CA PHE A 321 4.55 -4.46 14.39
C PHE A 321 5.86 -3.73 14.03
N GLN A 322 6.47 -3.05 15.02
CA GLN A 322 7.76 -2.38 14.88
C GLN A 322 8.76 -2.83 15.95
N VAL A 323 8.30 -3.61 16.91
CA VAL A 323 9.11 -4.17 17.99
C VAL A 323 8.72 -5.61 18.26
N LEU A 324 9.68 -6.41 18.72
CA LEU A 324 9.44 -7.75 19.23
C LEU A 324 9.93 -7.83 20.67
N GLY A 325 9.30 -8.68 21.47
CA GLY A 325 9.83 -8.84 22.79
C GLY A 325 9.14 -9.91 23.66
N ASN A 326 9.82 -10.27 24.75
CA ASN A 326 9.35 -11.23 25.77
C ASN A 326 10.00 -10.90 27.12
N PRO A 327 9.33 -11.08 28.28
CA PRO A 327 9.93 -10.87 29.61
C PRO A 327 11.21 -11.66 29.89
N GLU A 328 11.39 -12.77 29.17
CA GLU A 328 12.59 -13.63 29.29
C GLU A 328 13.81 -13.03 28.60
N LEU A 329 13.66 -12.04 27.72
CA LEU A 329 14.75 -11.37 26.99
C LEU A 329 15.38 -10.28 27.86
N LYS A 330 16.05 -10.67 28.96
CA LYS A 330 16.56 -9.72 29.98
C LYS A 330 17.81 -8.94 29.58
N GLU A 331 18.53 -9.42 28.57
CA GLU A 331 19.83 -8.86 28.14
C GLU A 331 19.69 -7.71 27.13
N MET A 332 18.46 -7.44 26.67
CA MET A 332 18.22 -6.39 25.69
C MET A 332 18.14 -5.00 26.35
N SER A 333 18.66 -3.95 25.69
CA SER A 333 18.74 -2.59 26.25
C SER A 333 17.42 -1.84 26.17
N PHE A 334 16.65 -2.04 25.08
CA PHE A 334 15.35 -1.39 24.88
C PHE A 334 14.24 -2.13 25.62
N GLN A 335 13.37 -1.38 26.28
CA GLN A 335 12.22 -1.92 27.03
C GLN A 335 10.96 -1.16 26.72
N PHE A 336 9.85 -1.88 26.56
CA PHE A 336 8.53 -1.30 26.43
C PHE A 336 7.50 -2.05 27.29
N THR A 337 6.44 -1.35 27.69
CA THR A 337 5.36 -1.94 28.48
C THR A 337 4.06 -1.76 27.70
N PRO A 338 3.47 -2.86 27.17
CA PRO A 338 2.15 -2.81 26.56
C PRO A 338 1.08 -2.38 27.57
N VAL A 339 0.11 -1.59 27.12
CA VAL A 339 -1.10 -1.29 27.90
C VAL A 339 -2.26 -2.13 27.37
N SER A 340 -3.25 -2.39 28.25
CA SER A 340 -4.48 -3.06 27.82
C SER A 340 -5.21 -2.21 26.79
N ILE A 341 -5.52 -2.80 25.67
CA ILE A 341 -6.42 -2.24 24.67
C ILE A 341 -7.68 -3.11 24.59
N LYS A 342 -8.79 -2.55 24.13
CA LYS A 342 -10.09 -3.26 24.10
C LYS A 342 -10.00 -4.59 23.34
N GLU A 343 -9.19 -4.63 22.28
CA GLU A 343 -8.97 -5.78 21.40
C GLU A 343 -8.10 -6.87 22.05
N TYR A 344 -7.19 -6.48 22.96
CA TYR A 344 -6.24 -7.38 23.62
C TYR A 344 -6.16 -7.06 25.12
N PRO A 345 -7.06 -7.65 25.96
CA PRO A 345 -6.98 -7.50 27.38
C PRO A 345 -5.68 -8.07 27.96
N ILE A 346 -5.04 -7.33 28.87
CA ILE A 346 -3.72 -7.66 29.46
C ILE A 346 -3.64 -9.04 30.16
N HIS A 347 -4.77 -9.70 30.49
CA HIS A 347 -4.70 -11.01 31.12
C HIS A 347 -3.97 -12.08 30.26
N LEU A 348 -3.83 -11.86 28.95
CA LEU A 348 -2.99 -12.66 28.06
C LEU A 348 -1.53 -12.14 28.00
N LEU A 349 -1.24 -10.96 28.57
CA LEU A 349 0.04 -10.26 28.48
C LEU A 349 0.67 -10.06 29.87
N THR A 350 0.33 -10.89 30.87
CA THR A 350 0.77 -10.72 32.24
C THR A 350 2.29 -10.53 32.35
N LYS A 351 2.69 -9.32 32.76
CA LYS A 351 4.04 -8.93 33.18
C LYS A 351 5.15 -9.10 32.11
N THR A 352 4.90 -8.59 30.91
CA THR A 352 5.92 -8.63 29.86
C THR A 352 6.75 -7.35 29.89
N ARG A 353 7.93 -7.43 30.44
CA ARG A 353 8.98 -6.42 30.25
C ARG A 353 9.75 -6.81 28.99
N LEU A 354 9.78 -5.97 27.98
CA LEU A 354 10.19 -6.34 26.64
C LEU A 354 11.30 -5.44 26.15
N VAL A 355 12.20 -6.03 25.36
CA VAL A 355 13.48 -5.41 25.04
C VAL A 355 13.83 -5.72 23.59
N MET A 356 14.13 -4.70 22.79
CA MET A 356 14.78 -4.85 21.48
C MET A 356 15.71 -3.69 21.19
N GLU A 357 16.85 -3.96 20.55
CA GLU A 357 17.65 -3.04 19.76
C GLU A 357 17.28 -3.15 18.27
#